data_260c7916182381a311c9875c26cebd80
#
_entry.id   260c7916182381a311c9875c26cebd80
#
_cell.length_a   1.000
_cell.length_b   1.000
_cell.length_c   1.000
_cell.angle_alpha   90.00
_cell.angle_beta   90.00
_cell.angle_gamma   90.00
#
_symmetry.space_group_name_H-M   'P 1'
#
loop_
_entity.id
_entity.type
_entity.pdbx_description
1 polymer ?
#
loop_
_entity_poly.entity_id
_entity_poly.type
_entity_poly.pdbx_seq_one_letter_code
_entity_poly.pdbx_strand_id
1 'polypeptide(L)'
;MKPRIMMISMKSNLRTMRYIGLLLMFIFCLTAQNMMAQRGKLFNSDNQLSSNLATQVFQDSNGFIWIATRNGLNIYDGYNFMVIRKAYNNSNGLNSNYINCITQDEKGRIVLGTNKSLLILNGKRFSNVPMLDSRNKPINTYVTQVSRLHNGDIAVVTSGYGIMTKKTDANACYTMKGEVENLKYIHKILEDKQERLWIILENGKLLRKEKNGKLVSRIMGTEQLNTQDIRQDDKGNIYLATKNEGVYL
;
A
#
# COMPACT_ATOMS: atom_id res chain seq x y z
N MET A 1 -52.25 54.56 -34.20
CA MET A 1 -51.10 53.95 -34.92
C MET A 1 -49.98 53.63 -33.92
N LYS A 2 -50.13 52.58 -33.00
CA LYS A 2 -49.08 52.26 -32.05
C LYS A 2 -49.04 50.81 -31.44
N PRO A 3 -49.89 49.83 -31.90
CA PRO A 3 -49.74 48.50 -31.30
C PRO A 3 -48.83 47.50 -32.07
N ARG A 4 -48.48 47.80 -33.33
CA ARG A 4 -47.74 46.84 -34.17
C ARG A 4 -46.26 46.70 -33.85
N ILE A 5 -45.60 47.75 -33.36
CA ILE A 5 -44.14 47.74 -33.07
C ILE A 5 -43.86 47.01 -31.76
N MET A 6 -44.72 47.08 -30.77
CA MET A 6 -44.58 46.42 -29.48
C MET A 6 -44.74 44.88 -29.59
N MET A 7 -45.61 44.39 -30.47
CA MET A 7 -45.79 42.95 -30.72
C MET A 7 -44.61 42.27 -31.45
N ILE A 8 -43.89 43.04 -32.31
CA ILE A 8 -42.71 42.52 -33.02
C ILE A 8 -41.52 42.40 -32.04
N SER A 9 -41.34 43.35 -31.12
CA SER A 9 -40.30 43.30 -30.10
C SER A 9 -40.50 42.14 -29.11
N MET A 10 -41.72 41.90 -28.64
CA MET A 10 -42.04 40.76 -27.79
C MET A 10 -41.81 39.42 -28.46
N LYS A 11 -42.14 39.26 -29.74
CA LYS A 11 -41.93 38.01 -30.51
C LYS A 11 -40.43 37.73 -30.77
N SER A 12 -39.60 38.74 -30.96
CA SER A 12 -38.15 38.56 -31.10
C SER A 12 -37.49 38.12 -29.79
N ASN A 13 -37.88 38.72 -28.66
CA ASN A 13 -37.39 38.32 -27.35
C ASN A 13 -37.78 36.87 -26.98
N LEU A 14 -38.98 36.44 -27.32
CA LEU A 14 -39.42 35.06 -27.07
C LEU A 14 -38.62 34.01 -27.92
N ARG A 15 -38.28 34.36 -29.15
CA ARG A 15 -37.43 33.50 -29.99
C ARG A 15 -36.01 33.43 -29.43
N THR A 16 -35.42 34.57 -29.05
CA THR A 16 -34.07 34.60 -28.46
C THR A 16 -34.02 33.81 -27.17
N MET A 17 -35.01 33.91 -26.28
CA MET A 17 -35.10 33.11 -25.05
C MET A 17 -35.21 31.60 -25.33
N ARG A 18 -35.93 31.22 -26.38
CA ARG A 18 -36.01 29.79 -26.80
C ARG A 18 -34.66 29.25 -27.28
N TYR A 19 -33.88 30.03 -28.06
CA TYR A 19 -32.55 29.61 -28.48
C TYR A 19 -31.55 29.55 -27.32
N ILE A 20 -31.62 30.49 -26.37
CA ILE A 20 -30.82 30.43 -25.13
C ILE A 20 -31.19 29.22 -24.31
N GLY A 21 -32.48 28.89 -24.16
CA GLY A 21 -32.92 27.68 -23.44
C GLY A 21 -32.43 26.38 -24.09
N LEU A 22 -32.49 26.29 -25.43
CA LEU A 22 -31.98 25.16 -26.19
C LEU A 22 -30.45 25.01 -26.08
N LEU A 23 -29.72 26.15 -26.09
CA LEU A 23 -28.27 26.15 -25.92
C LEU A 23 -27.87 25.69 -24.52
N LEU A 24 -28.56 26.20 -23.49
CA LEU A 24 -28.31 25.75 -22.09
C LEU A 24 -28.63 24.27 -21.90
N MET A 25 -29.73 23.78 -22.51
CA MET A 25 -30.08 22.37 -22.46
C MET A 25 -29.02 21.51 -23.18
N PHE A 26 -28.50 21.98 -24.32
CA PHE A 26 -27.42 21.29 -25.05
C PHE A 26 -26.11 21.25 -24.24
N ILE A 27 -25.74 22.37 -23.60
CA ILE A 27 -24.58 22.44 -22.70
C ILE A 27 -24.77 21.49 -21.51
N PHE A 28 -25.96 21.46 -20.91
CA PHE A 28 -26.28 20.54 -19.81
C PHE A 28 -26.19 19.07 -20.23
N CYS A 29 -26.68 18.71 -21.44
CA CYS A 29 -26.52 17.36 -21.98
C CYS A 29 -25.05 16.99 -22.22
N LEU A 30 -24.20 17.92 -22.66
CA LEU A 30 -22.76 17.68 -22.84
C LEU A 30 -22.03 17.46 -21.52
N THR A 31 -22.44 18.14 -20.45
CA THR A 31 -21.84 17.97 -19.10
C THR A 31 -22.34 16.70 -18.40
N ALA A 32 -23.55 16.24 -18.70
CA ALA A 32 -24.13 15.03 -18.09
C ALA A 32 -23.45 13.72 -18.53
N GLN A 33 -22.72 13.72 -19.65
CA GLN A 33 -22.05 12.52 -20.17
C GLN A 33 -20.83 12.09 -19.37
N ASN A 34 -20.31 12.91 -18.45
CA ASN A 34 -19.15 12.58 -17.64
C ASN A 34 -19.46 11.93 -16.28
N MET A 35 -20.72 11.69 -15.97
CA MET A 35 -21.11 10.89 -14.80
C MET A 35 -21.12 9.39 -15.13
N MET A 36 -20.01 8.84 -15.58
CA MET A 36 -19.80 7.39 -15.59
C MET A 36 -19.66 6.96 -14.14
N ALA A 37 -20.71 6.39 -13.58
CA ALA A 37 -20.61 5.70 -12.31
C ALA A 37 -19.51 4.63 -12.43
N GLN A 38 -18.44 4.81 -11.68
CA GLN A 38 -17.31 3.89 -11.67
C GLN A 38 -17.83 2.55 -11.12
N ARG A 39 -18.08 1.60 -12.03
CA ARG A 39 -18.54 0.26 -11.65
C ARG A 39 -17.35 -0.48 -11.05
N GLY A 40 -17.42 -0.80 -9.76
CA GLY A 40 -16.47 -1.70 -9.14
C GLY A 40 -16.51 -3.08 -9.81
N LYS A 41 -15.36 -3.66 -10.14
CA LYS A 41 -15.24 -5.04 -10.61
C LYS A 41 -14.74 -5.89 -9.43
N LEU A 42 -15.53 -6.91 -9.08
CA LEU A 42 -15.15 -7.85 -8.03
C LEU A 42 -14.27 -8.97 -8.63
N PHE A 43 -13.11 -9.18 -8.02
CA PHE A 43 -12.27 -10.35 -8.24
C PHE A 43 -12.26 -11.22 -6.98
N ASN A 44 -12.51 -12.50 -7.15
CA ASN A 44 -12.55 -13.49 -6.08
C ASN A 44 -12.00 -14.84 -6.57
N SER A 45 -12.00 -15.86 -5.70
CA SER A 45 -11.49 -17.20 -6.03
C SER A 45 -12.29 -17.92 -7.11
N ASP A 46 -13.54 -17.51 -7.36
CA ASP A 46 -14.38 -18.13 -8.37
C ASP A 46 -14.08 -17.57 -9.77
N ASN A 47 -13.46 -16.37 -9.80
CA ASN A 47 -13.19 -15.65 -11.04
C ASN A 47 -11.72 -15.16 -11.16
N GLN A 48 -10.72 -15.98 -10.80
CA GLN A 48 -9.30 -15.76 -11.13
C GLN A 48 -8.34 -15.55 -9.97
N LEU A 49 -8.78 -15.12 -8.75
CA LEU A 49 -7.86 -15.02 -7.62
C LEU A 49 -7.50 -16.41 -7.06
N SER A 50 -6.30 -16.53 -6.53
CA SER A 50 -5.85 -17.74 -5.87
C SER A 50 -6.56 -17.99 -4.54
N SER A 51 -7.10 -16.95 -3.90
CA SER A 51 -7.86 -16.99 -2.64
C SER A 51 -8.60 -15.69 -2.40
N ASN A 52 -9.76 -15.77 -1.71
CA ASN A 52 -10.52 -14.59 -1.23
C ASN A 52 -9.83 -13.86 -0.06
N LEU A 53 -8.81 -14.46 0.55
CA LEU A 53 -8.05 -13.85 1.63
C LEU A 53 -6.83 -13.11 1.07
N ALA A 54 -7.08 -11.95 0.46
CA ALA A 54 -6.02 -11.04 0.03
C ALA A 54 -5.41 -10.36 1.26
N THR A 55 -4.08 -10.32 1.33
CA THR A 55 -3.31 -9.72 2.43
C THR A 55 -2.78 -8.35 2.07
N GLN A 56 -2.35 -8.18 0.81
CA GLN A 56 -1.87 -6.90 0.30
C GLN A 56 -2.03 -6.82 -1.23
N VAL A 57 -2.27 -5.60 -1.72
CA VAL A 57 -2.21 -5.24 -3.14
C VAL A 57 -1.05 -4.27 -3.32
N PHE A 58 -0.27 -4.46 -4.37
CA PHE A 58 0.89 -3.64 -4.69
C PHE A 58 1.01 -3.45 -6.20
N GLN A 59 1.27 -2.22 -6.65
CA GLN A 59 1.58 -1.94 -8.05
C GLN A 59 3.09 -1.74 -8.21
N ASP A 60 3.70 -2.50 -9.12
CA ASP A 60 5.13 -2.35 -9.41
C ASP A 60 5.40 -1.19 -10.39
N SER A 61 6.68 -0.90 -10.60
CA SER A 61 7.13 0.18 -11.50
C SER A 61 6.81 -0.05 -12.98
N ASN A 62 6.42 -1.27 -13.36
CA ASN A 62 6.01 -1.64 -14.73
C ASN A 62 4.47 -1.58 -14.89
N GLY A 63 3.73 -1.26 -13.82
CA GLY A 63 2.27 -1.16 -13.82
C GLY A 63 1.54 -2.46 -13.53
N PHE A 64 2.23 -3.59 -13.31
CA PHE A 64 1.58 -4.84 -12.89
C PHE A 64 1.03 -4.71 -11.47
N ILE A 65 -0.18 -5.24 -11.26
CA ILE A 65 -0.79 -5.32 -9.94
C ILE A 65 -0.49 -6.70 -9.33
N TRP A 66 0.21 -6.70 -8.22
CA TRP A 66 0.54 -7.88 -7.44
C TRP A 66 -0.45 -8.01 -6.29
N ILE A 67 -1.07 -9.16 -6.14
CA ILE A 67 -2.03 -9.44 -5.06
C ILE A 67 -1.52 -10.63 -4.26
N ALA A 68 -1.05 -10.34 -3.06
CA ALA A 68 -0.69 -11.33 -2.07
C ALA A 68 -1.94 -11.95 -1.47
N THR A 69 -1.96 -13.27 -1.32
CA THR A 69 -3.05 -13.98 -0.66
C THR A 69 -2.52 -15.06 0.29
N ARG A 70 -3.42 -15.62 1.06
CA ARG A 70 -3.09 -16.79 1.91
C ARG A 70 -2.90 -18.09 1.13
N ASN A 71 -3.17 -18.12 -0.19
CA ASN A 71 -3.02 -19.32 -1.01
C ASN A 71 -2.39 -19.03 -2.38
N GLY A 72 -1.36 -18.21 -2.42
CA GLY A 72 -0.59 -17.91 -3.61
C GLY A 72 -0.44 -16.42 -3.89
N LEU A 73 0.35 -16.12 -4.90
CA LEU A 73 0.62 -14.79 -5.42
C LEU A 73 -0.08 -14.64 -6.76
N ASN A 74 -0.79 -13.54 -6.96
CA ASN A 74 -1.46 -13.24 -8.21
C ASN A 74 -0.81 -12.02 -8.84
N ILE A 75 -0.68 -12.03 -10.16
CA ILE A 75 -0.20 -10.91 -10.96
C ILE A 75 -1.28 -10.58 -11.97
N TYR A 76 -1.69 -9.31 -12.03
CA TYR A 76 -2.69 -8.80 -12.96
C TYR A 76 -2.06 -7.77 -13.89
N ASP A 77 -2.17 -7.97 -15.19
CA ASP A 77 -1.60 -7.12 -16.24
C ASP A 77 -2.59 -6.07 -16.78
N GLY A 78 -3.77 -5.96 -16.17
CA GLY A 78 -4.89 -5.14 -16.66
C GLY A 78 -5.95 -5.96 -17.39
N TYR A 79 -5.62 -7.16 -17.88
CA TYR A 79 -6.51 -8.05 -18.64
C TYR A 79 -6.60 -9.44 -18.02
N ASN A 80 -5.47 -10.05 -17.69
CA ASN A 80 -5.34 -11.45 -17.26
C ASN A 80 -4.72 -11.56 -15.87
N PHE A 81 -5.09 -12.65 -15.19
CA PHE A 81 -4.42 -13.06 -13.96
C PHE A 81 -3.46 -14.21 -14.21
N MET A 82 -2.24 -14.08 -13.70
CA MET A 82 -1.30 -15.18 -13.53
C MET A 82 -1.20 -15.53 -12.06
N VAL A 83 -1.43 -16.79 -11.72
CA VAL A 83 -1.35 -17.30 -10.34
C VAL A 83 -0.08 -18.09 -10.15
N ILE A 84 0.70 -17.72 -9.14
CA ILE A 84 1.92 -18.42 -8.73
C ILE A 84 1.65 -19.09 -7.38
N ARG A 85 1.89 -20.39 -7.33
CA ARG A 85 1.81 -21.22 -6.11
C ARG A 85 3.09 -21.97 -5.87
N LYS A 86 3.32 -22.32 -4.62
CA LYS A 86 4.40 -23.23 -4.27
C LYS A 86 4.20 -24.56 -5.00
N ALA A 87 5.21 -24.94 -5.79
CA ALA A 87 5.25 -26.25 -6.42
C ALA A 87 6.12 -27.21 -5.59
N TYR A 88 5.74 -28.49 -5.59
CA TYR A 88 6.54 -29.56 -4.98
C TYR A 88 7.83 -29.72 -5.79
N ASN A 89 8.99 -29.81 -5.13
CA ASN A 89 10.31 -29.95 -5.75
C ASN A 89 10.80 -28.76 -6.62
N ASN A 90 10.24 -27.57 -6.45
CA ASN A 90 10.77 -26.39 -7.13
C ASN A 90 11.55 -25.48 -6.15
N SER A 91 12.88 -25.66 -6.10
CA SER A 91 13.77 -24.83 -5.27
C SER A 91 13.84 -23.36 -5.68
N ASN A 92 13.44 -23.05 -6.91
CA ASN A 92 13.41 -21.68 -7.46
C ASN A 92 12.00 -21.05 -7.39
N GLY A 93 11.06 -21.73 -6.75
CA GLY A 93 9.67 -21.30 -6.59
C GLY A 93 9.39 -20.64 -5.25
N LEU A 94 8.12 -20.35 -5.01
CA LEU A 94 7.64 -19.91 -3.70
C LEU A 94 7.94 -20.99 -2.64
N ASN A 95 8.45 -20.56 -1.46
CA ASN A 95 8.64 -21.45 -0.33
C ASN A 95 7.36 -21.67 0.49
N SER A 96 6.36 -20.79 0.29
CA SER A 96 5.04 -20.85 0.91
C SER A 96 3.99 -20.25 -0.01
N ASN A 97 2.75 -20.74 0.07
CA ASN A 97 1.58 -20.09 -0.54
C ASN A 97 1.06 -18.93 0.29
N TYR A 98 1.44 -18.83 1.57
CA TYR A 98 0.99 -17.79 2.46
C TYR A 98 1.89 -16.56 2.30
N ILE A 99 1.43 -15.60 1.49
CA ILE A 99 2.13 -14.35 1.24
C ILE A 99 1.47 -13.25 2.09
N ASN A 100 2.25 -12.56 2.93
CA ASN A 100 1.74 -11.53 3.82
C ASN A 100 1.86 -10.13 3.26
N CYS A 101 3.01 -9.85 2.63
CA CYS A 101 3.37 -8.51 2.23
C CYS A 101 4.27 -8.53 0.99
N ILE A 102 4.23 -7.41 0.26
CA ILE A 102 4.95 -7.21 -1.01
C ILE A 102 5.52 -5.80 -1.03
N THR A 103 6.70 -5.66 -1.57
CA THR A 103 7.28 -4.39 -1.99
C THR A 103 8.18 -4.59 -3.21
N GLN A 104 8.73 -3.51 -3.75
CA GLN A 104 9.71 -3.54 -4.82
C GLN A 104 10.99 -2.85 -4.34
N ASP A 105 12.14 -3.46 -4.58
CA ASP A 105 13.43 -2.84 -4.26
C ASP A 105 13.89 -1.84 -5.36
N GLU A 106 15.00 -1.16 -5.12
CA GLU A 106 15.55 -0.20 -6.09
C GLU A 106 15.94 -0.79 -7.44
N LYS A 107 16.23 -2.10 -7.46
CA LYS A 107 16.58 -2.83 -8.70
C LYS A 107 15.34 -3.33 -9.45
N GLY A 108 14.15 -2.93 -9.02
CA GLY A 108 12.89 -3.37 -9.62
C GLY A 108 12.50 -4.81 -9.27
N ARG A 109 13.19 -5.48 -8.34
CA ARG A 109 12.87 -6.85 -7.93
C ARG A 109 11.73 -6.84 -6.92
N ILE A 110 10.83 -7.80 -7.04
CA ILE A 110 9.72 -7.97 -6.09
C ILE A 110 10.23 -8.68 -4.83
N VAL A 111 9.96 -8.10 -3.69
CA VAL A 111 10.31 -8.61 -2.35
C VAL A 111 9.03 -9.07 -1.66
N LEU A 112 9.00 -10.31 -1.21
CA LEU A 112 7.84 -10.94 -0.60
C LEU A 112 8.15 -11.37 0.84
N GLY A 113 7.28 -10.99 1.76
CA GLY A 113 7.24 -11.57 3.10
C GLY A 113 6.24 -12.72 3.15
N THR A 114 6.69 -13.88 3.62
CA THR A 114 5.87 -15.06 3.77
C THR A 114 5.73 -15.47 5.24
N ASN A 115 4.94 -16.49 5.52
CA ASN A 115 4.89 -17.09 6.86
C ASN A 115 6.13 -17.92 7.22
N LYS A 116 7.15 -17.95 6.37
CA LYS A 116 8.40 -18.71 6.59
C LYS A 116 9.64 -17.86 6.55
N SER A 117 9.70 -16.91 5.62
CA SER A 117 10.91 -16.13 5.35
C SER A 117 10.65 -14.96 4.41
N LEU A 118 11.72 -14.25 4.08
CA LEU A 118 11.79 -13.22 3.06
C LEU A 118 12.24 -13.85 1.72
N LEU A 119 11.52 -13.54 0.65
CA LEU A 119 11.86 -13.95 -0.72
C LEU A 119 12.12 -12.74 -1.61
N ILE A 120 12.99 -12.88 -2.58
CA ILE A 120 13.17 -11.93 -3.68
C ILE A 120 12.93 -12.65 -5.00
N LEU A 121 12.08 -12.07 -5.84
CA LEU A 121 11.89 -12.49 -7.22
C LEU A 121 12.86 -11.75 -8.12
N ASN A 122 13.77 -12.47 -8.75
CA ASN A 122 14.70 -11.97 -9.76
C ASN A 122 14.40 -12.65 -11.11
N GLY A 123 13.82 -11.92 -12.04
CA GLY A 123 13.27 -12.48 -13.26
C GLY A 123 12.16 -13.50 -12.97
N LYS A 124 12.44 -14.80 -13.20
CA LYS A 124 11.47 -15.89 -12.95
C LYS A 124 11.80 -16.74 -11.72
N ARG A 125 12.83 -16.38 -10.95
CA ARG A 125 13.34 -17.20 -9.82
C ARG A 125 13.07 -16.49 -8.50
N PHE A 126 12.46 -17.20 -7.57
CA PHE A 126 12.40 -16.80 -6.17
C PHE A 126 13.65 -17.30 -5.44
N SER A 127 14.31 -16.38 -4.77
CA SER A 127 15.46 -16.67 -3.93
C SER A 127 15.12 -16.37 -2.48
N ASN A 128 15.43 -17.29 -1.59
CA ASN A 128 15.29 -17.06 -0.16
C ASN A 128 16.39 -16.11 0.32
N VAL A 129 16.02 -15.08 1.07
CA VAL A 129 16.96 -14.16 1.70
C VAL A 129 17.20 -14.65 3.13
N PRO A 130 18.43 -15.07 3.47
CA PRO A 130 18.77 -15.43 4.84
C PRO A 130 18.47 -14.28 5.80
N MET A 131 17.77 -14.55 6.88
CA MET A 131 17.55 -13.61 7.98
C MET A 131 18.41 -14.01 9.16
N LEU A 132 19.18 -13.07 9.70
CA LEU A 132 20.14 -13.31 10.77
C LEU A 132 19.78 -12.45 11.99
N ASP A 133 19.67 -13.07 13.15
CA ASP A 133 19.41 -12.37 14.40
C ASP A 133 20.61 -11.51 14.84
N SER A 134 20.50 -10.83 15.98
CA SER A 134 21.58 -9.98 16.53
C SER A 134 22.88 -10.73 16.85
N ARG A 135 22.84 -12.05 16.92
CA ARG A 135 23.98 -12.97 17.14
C ARG A 135 24.47 -13.61 15.84
N ASN A 136 23.99 -13.13 14.66
CA ASN A 136 24.25 -13.70 13.36
C ASN A 136 23.79 -15.16 13.18
N LYS A 137 22.81 -15.62 13.95
CA LYS A 137 22.22 -16.93 13.78
C LYS A 137 21.08 -16.87 12.77
N PRO A 138 21.01 -17.82 11.83
CA PRO A 138 19.88 -17.91 10.89
C PRO A 138 18.57 -18.11 11.63
N ILE A 139 17.55 -17.36 11.20
CA ILE A 139 16.18 -17.46 11.69
C ILE A 139 15.21 -17.69 10.54
N ASN A 140 14.17 -18.46 10.84
CA ASN A 140 13.00 -18.58 9.98
C ASN A 140 11.81 -18.08 10.78
N THR A 141 11.18 -17.02 10.29
CA THR A 141 10.08 -16.40 11.00
C THR A 141 9.06 -15.83 10.03
N TYR A 142 7.89 -15.58 10.56
CA TYR A 142 6.81 -14.92 9.89
C TYR A 142 7.20 -13.46 9.59
N VAL A 143 7.19 -13.07 8.32
CA VAL A 143 7.40 -11.67 7.90
C VAL A 143 6.04 -11.01 7.77
N THR A 144 5.79 -9.99 8.59
CA THR A 144 4.48 -9.33 8.66
C THR A 144 4.38 -8.10 7.77
N GLN A 145 5.51 -7.40 7.56
CA GLN A 145 5.59 -6.25 6.67
C GLN A 145 6.96 -6.16 6.00
N VAL A 146 6.97 -5.68 4.76
CA VAL A 146 8.16 -5.24 4.04
C VAL A 146 7.92 -3.82 3.52
N SER A 147 8.90 -2.94 3.68
CA SER A 147 8.81 -1.54 3.23
C SER A 147 10.14 -1.10 2.68
N ARG A 148 10.15 -0.46 1.50
CA ARG A 148 11.35 0.20 0.99
C ARG A 148 11.54 1.52 1.72
N LEU A 149 12.74 1.73 2.26
CA LEU A 149 13.16 2.96 2.90
C LEU A 149 13.72 3.96 1.87
N HIS A 150 13.80 5.23 2.24
CA HIS A 150 14.31 6.29 1.37
C HIS A 150 15.75 6.07 0.91
N ASN A 151 16.55 5.38 1.74
CA ASN A 151 17.93 5.01 1.38
C ASN A 151 18.03 3.78 0.46
N GLY A 152 16.89 3.24 0.00
CA GLY A 152 16.81 2.06 -0.86
C GLY A 152 16.82 0.71 -0.15
N ASP A 153 17.18 0.66 1.13
CA ASP A 153 17.14 -0.56 1.92
C ASP A 153 15.69 -1.04 2.11
N ILE A 154 15.52 -2.31 2.43
CA ILE A 154 14.21 -2.89 2.78
C ILE A 154 14.15 -3.09 4.28
N ALA A 155 13.22 -2.42 4.94
CA ALA A 155 12.82 -2.74 6.32
C ALA A 155 11.87 -3.94 6.30
N VAL A 156 12.15 -4.90 7.16
CA VAL A 156 11.43 -6.18 7.27
C VAL A 156 10.94 -6.33 8.72
N VAL A 157 9.63 -6.28 8.91
CA VAL A 157 9.02 -6.54 10.22
C VAL A 157 8.76 -8.02 10.35
N THR A 158 9.14 -8.58 11.49
CA THR A 158 9.06 -10.02 11.76
C THR A 158 8.30 -10.30 13.05
N SER A 159 7.65 -11.45 13.11
CA SER A 159 7.03 -11.92 14.34
C SER A 159 8.12 -12.36 15.34
N GLY A 160 8.26 -11.59 16.42
CA GLY A 160 9.14 -11.93 17.55
C GLY A 160 10.61 -11.51 17.45
N TYR A 161 11.10 -11.12 16.26
CA TYR A 161 12.48 -10.65 16.06
C TYR A 161 12.59 -9.17 15.74
N GLY A 162 11.47 -8.44 15.77
CA GLY A 162 11.43 -6.99 15.57
C GLY A 162 11.65 -6.57 14.12
N ILE A 163 12.40 -5.47 13.93
CA ILE A 163 12.70 -4.90 12.62
C ILE A 163 14.06 -5.39 12.16
N MET A 164 14.11 -5.89 10.94
CA MET A 164 15.34 -6.24 10.26
C MET A 164 15.54 -5.32 9.06
N THR A 165 16.77 -5.20 8.60
CA THR A 165 17.13 -4.43 7.40
C THR A 165 17.85 -5.32 6.41
N LYS A 166 17.37 -5.33 5.18
CA LYS A 166 18.08 -5.86 4.04
C LYS A 166 18.63 -4.70 3.22
N LYS A 167 19.92 -4.49 3.29
CA LYS A 167 20.59 -3.50 2.44
C LYS A 167 20.51 -3.90 0.98
N THR A 168 20.47 -2.92 0.08
CA THR A 168 20.28 -3.15 -1.37
C THR A 168 21.23 -4.20 -1.94
N ASP A 169 22.51 -4.17 -1.59
CA ASP A 169 23.55 -5.07 -2.11
C ASP A 169 23.86 -6.25 -1.18
N ALA A 170 23.26 -6.32 0.00
CA ALA A 170 23.49 -7.44 0.91
C ALA A 170 22.76 -8.71 0.44
N ASN A 171 23.37 -9.86 0.70
CA ASN A 171 22.75 -11.17 0.42
C ASN A 171 21.89 -11.68 1.56
N ALA A 172 21.89 -10.99 2.72
CA ALA A 172 21.14 -11.35 3.91
C ALA A 172 20.45 -10.14 4.51
N CYS A 173 19.49 -10.41 5.38
CA CYS A 173 18.76 -9.45 6.19
C CYS A 173 19.27 -9.55 7.64
N TYR A 174 19.51 -8.41 8.28
CA TYR A 174 20.08 -8.33 9.63
C TYR A 174 19.16 -7.55 10.54
N THR A 175 19.17 -7.87 11.85
CA THR A 175 18.46 -7.06 12.85
C THR A 175 18.84 -5.59 12.74
N MET A 176 17.86 -4.70 12.70
CA MET A 176 18.09 -3.25 12.65
C MET A 176 18.74 -2.80 13.95
N LYS A 177 19.94 -2.19 13.84
CA LYS A 177 20.73 -1.77 14.97
C LYS A 177 20.25 -0.45 15.60
N GLY A 178 20.69 -0.20 16.82
CA GLY A 178 20.38 1.01 17.59
C GLY A 178 19.26 0.81 18.59
N GLU A 179 18.59 1.88 18.98
CA GLU A 179 17.56 1.87 20.04
C GLU A 179 16.34 1.01 19.72
N VAL A 180 16.15 0.66 18.44
CA VAL A 180 15.06 -0.24 17.97
C VAL A 180 15.43 -1.73 17.99
N GLU A 181 16.70 -2.08 18.26
CA GLU A 181 17.22 -3.46 18.17
C GLU A 181 16.46 -4.46 19.04
N ASN A 182 16.00 -4.00 20.20
CA ASN A 182 15.29 -4.85 21.17
C ASN A 182 13.77 -4.75 21.08
N LEU A 183 13.23 -3.97 20.12
CA LEU A 183 11.80 -3.90 19.92
C LEU A 183 11.30 -5.20 19.32
N LYS A 184 10.25 -5.76 19.92
CA LYS A 184 9.53 -6.94 19.46
C LYS A 184 8.04 -6.61 19.35
N TYR A 185 7.27 -7.54 18.81
CA TYR A 185 5.81 -7.39 18.72
C TYR A 185 5.40 -6.10 18.00
N ILE A 186 5.98 -5.88 16.84
CA ILE A 186 5.71 -4.72 16.00
C ILE A 186 4.56 -5.06 15.06
N HIS A 187 3.54 -4.22 15.09
CA HIS A 187 2.36 -4.34 14.25
C HIS A 187 2.61 -3.72 12.87
N LYS A 188 3.15 -2.49 12.83
CA LYS A 188 3.34 -1.74 11.59
C LYS A 188 4.47 -0.73 11.69
N ILE A 189 5.08 -0.42 10.54
CA ILE A 189 6.04 0.66 10.40
C ILE A 189 5.69 1.56 9.21
N LEU A 190 6.09 2.83 9.29
CA LEU A 190 6.09 3.80 8.20
C LEU A 190 7.34 4.66 8.30
N GLU A 191 8.13 4.77 7.22
CA GLU A 191 9.12 5.83 7.11
C GLU A 191 8.47 7.06 6.46
N ASP A 192 8.55 8.21 7.11
CA ASP A 192 7.97 9.45 6.61
C ASP A 192 8.95 10.23 5.70
N LYS A 193 8.45 11.29 5.07
CA LYS A 193 9.24 12.15 4.16
C LYS A 193 10.45 12.83 4.82
N GLN A 194 10.52 12.84 6.16
CA GLN A 194 11.65 13.33 6.94
C GLN A 194 12.64 12.22 7.36
N GLU A 195 12.47 11.02 6.79
CA GLU A 195 13.27 9.82 7.09
C GLU A 195 13.15 9.39 8.56
N ARG A 196 12.05 9.71 9.24
CA ARG A 196 11.74 9.22 10.58
C ARG A 196 10.95 7.93 10.45
N LEU A 197 11.29 6.92 11.24
CA LEU A 197 10.60 5.64 11.24
C LEU A 197 9.56 5.61 12.35
N TRP A 198 8.29 5.65 11.99
CA TRP A 198 7.15 5.46 12.87
C TRP A 198 6.92 3.97 13.07
N ILE A 199 6.68 3.58 14.32
CA ILE A 199 6.57 2.17 14.73
C ILE A 199 5.33 2.03 15.59
N ILE A 200 4.39 1.19 15.16
CA ILE A 200 3.22 0.80 15.96
C ILE A 200 3.50 -0.58 16.54
N LEU A 201 3.42 -0.70 17.85
CA LEU A 201 3.52 -1.98 18.54
C LEU A 201 2.17 -2.71 18.52
N GLU A 202 2.16 -4.02 18.74
CA GLU A 202 0.93 -4.83 18.79
C GLU A 202 -0.08 -4.38 19.87
N ASN A 203 0.40 -3.73 20.94
CA ASN A 203 -0.46 -3.13 21.96
C ASN A 203 -1.01 -1.74 21.58
N GLY A 204 -0.77 -1.29 20.35
CA GLY A 204 -1.22 -0.01 19.81
C GLY A 204 -0.37 1.20 20.20
N LYS A 205 0.71 1.01 20.98
CA LYS A 205 1.65 2.09 21.32
C LYS A 205 2.39 2.56 20.08
N LEU A 206 2.46 3.89 19.91
CA LEU A 206 3.19 4.54 18.84
C LEU A 206 4.57 4.97 19.33
N LEU A 207 5.60 4.64 18.56
CA LEU A 207 6.98 5.07 18.74
C LEU A 207 7.46 5.75 17.47
N ARG A 208 8.50 6.57 17.58
CA ARG A 208 9.15 7.20 16.42
C ARG A 208 10.67 7.18 16.58
N LYS A 209 11.36 6.57 15.62
CA LYS A 209 12.81 6.65 15.52
C LYS A 209 13.16 7.83 14.62
N GLU A 210 13.91 8.78 15.16
CA GLU A 210 14.40 9.94 14.43
C GLU A 210 15.51 9.56 13.43
N LYS A 211 15.77 10.42 12.45
CA LYS A 211 16.85 10.23 11.47
C LYS A 211 18.23 10.03 12.12
N ASN A 212 18.50 10.69 13.25
CA ASN A 212 19.72 10.52 14.03
C ASN A 212 19.79 9.21 14.84
N GLY A 213 18.76 8.37 14.75
CA GLY A 213 18.68 7.06 15.42
C GLY A 213 17.99 7.07 16.78
N LYS A 214 17.73 8.25 17.40
CA LYS A 214 17.07 8.36 18.71
C LYS A 214 15.62 7.86 18.65
N LEU A 215 15.23 7.06 19.63
CA LEU A 215 13.86 6.55 19.76
C LEU A 215 13.02 7.46 20.69
N VAL A 216 11.95 8.00 20.14
CA VAL A 216 10.94 8.78 20.87
C VAL A 216 9.78 7.84 21.22
N SER A 217 9.58 7.60 22.50
CA SER A 217 8.54 6.71 23.03
C SER A 217 7.30 7.46 23.56
N ARG A 218 7.38 8.78 23.67
CA ARG A 218 6.28 9.65 24.09
C ARG A 218 6.05 10.71 23.02
N ILE A 219 4.97 10.55 22.27
CA ILE A 219 4.54 11.47 21.22
C ILE A 219 3.32 12.20 21.77
N MET A 220 3.43 13.53 21.87
CA MET A 220 2.38 14.36 22.49
C MET A 220 1.03 14.13 21.79
N GLY A 221 -0.01 13.92 22.60
CA GLY A 221 -1.37 13.68 22.10
C GLY A 221 -1.67 12.24 21.68
N THR A 222 -0.69 11.31 21.76
CA THR A 222 -0.91 9.91 21.37
C THR A 222 -0.74 8.91 22.50
N GLU A 223 -0.55 9.38 23.75
CA GLU A 223 -0.17 8.56 24.89
C GLU A 223 -1.18 7.48 25.25
N GLN A 224 -2.47 7.75 24.97
CA GLN A 224 -3.58 6.83 25.26
C GLN A 224 -4.18 6.18 24.01
N LEU A 225 -3.66 6.52 22.82
CA LEU A 225 -4.19 5.99 21.57
C LEU A 225 -3.82 4.53 21.38
N ASN A 226 -4.79 3.71 20.99
CA ASN A 226 -4.56 2.37 20.49
C ASN A 226 -4.46 2.43 18.95
N THR A 227 -3.27 2.80 18.47
CA THR A 227 -3.01 3.00 17.04
C THR A 227 -3.00 1.67 16.30
N GLN A 228 -3.70 1.59 15.17
CA GLN A 228 -3.82 0.38 14.35
C GLN A 228 -3.19 0.55 12.96
N ASP A 229 -3.25 1.74 12.39
CA ASP A 229 -2.64 2.03 11.09
C ASP A 229 -2.06 3.44 11.07
N ILE A 230 -1.12 3.67 10.17
CA ILE A 230 -0.47 4.95 9.94
C ILE A 230 -0.28 5.17 8.45
N ARG A 231 -0.57 6.39 8.00
CA ARG A 231 -0.36 6.83 6.62
C ARG A 231 0.19 8.24 6.58
N GLN A 232 0.90 8.55 5.53
CA GLN A 232 1.33 9.91 5.22
C GLN A 232 0.73 10.34 3.89
N ASP A 233 0.21 11.57 3.81
CA ASP A 233 -0.26 12.16 2.56
C ASP A 233 0.87 12.84 1.77
N ASP A 234 0.52 13.37 0.60
CA ASP A 234 1.49 14.06 -0.26
C ASP A 234 2.00 15.38 0.34
N LYS A 235 1.25 15.97 1.26
CA LYS A 235 1.63 17.20 1.98
C LYS A 235 2.53 16.93 3.19
N GLY A 236 2.71 15.65 3.56
CA GLY A 236 3.53 15.23 4.70
C GLY A 236 2.74 15.09 6.00
N ASN A 237 1.43 15.24 5.98
CA ASN A 237 0.58 15.00 7.15
C ASN A 237 0.56 13.52 7.51
N ILE A 238 0.59 13.21 8.82
CA ILE A 238 0.52 11.83 9.34
C ILE A 238 -0.88 11.57 9.86
N TYR A 239 -1.52 10.54 9.33
CA TYR A 239 -2.83 10.07 9.76
C TYR A 239 -2.67 8.78 10.57
N LEU A 240 -3.24 8.77 11.78
CA LEU A 240 -3.23 7.62 12.68
C LEU A 240 -4.66 7.08 12.78
N ALA A 241 -4.89 5.86 12.34
CA ALA A 241 -6.14 5.16 12.59
C ALA A 241 -6.06 4.45 13.94
N THR A 242 -7.07 4.64 14.79
CA THR A 242 -7.14 4.05 16.14
C THR A 242 -8.24 3.01 16.23
N LYS A 243 -8.15 2.15 17.24
CA LYS A 243 -9.13 1.06 17.42
C LYS A 243 -10.54 1.57 17.72
N ASN A 244 -10.67 2.62 18.53
CA ASN A 244 -11.98 3.06 19.06
C ASN A 244 -12.22 4.57 18.94
N GLU A 245 -11.23 5.37 18.53
CA GLU A 245 -11.28 6.83 18.61
C GLU A 245 -11.17 7.53 17.26
N GLY A 246 -11.36 6.78 16.16
CA GLY A 246 -11.37 7.32 14.81
C GLY A 246 -9.96 7.59 14.27
N VAL A 247 -9.78 8.72 13.57
CA VAL A 247 -8.52 9.09 12.89
C VAL A 247 -7.98 10.39 13.48
N TYR A 248 -6.73 10.39 13.85
CA TYR A 248 -5.95 11.56 14.30
C TYR A 248 -5.02 12.06 13.18
N LEU A 249 -4.80 13.37 13.18
CA LEU A 249 -3.90 14.09 12.29
C LEU A 249 -2.78 14.73 13.11
#